data_4b4d9bac159d28a9713bfb5a097d9587
#
_entry.id   4b4d9bac159d28a9713bfb5a097d9587
#
_cell.length_a   1.000
_cell.length_b   1.000
_cell.length_c   1.000
_cell.angle_alpha   90.00
_cell.angle_beta   90.00
_cell.angle_gamma   90.00
#
_symmetry.space_group_name_H-M   'P 1'
#
loop_
_entity.id
_entity.type
_entity.pdbx_description
1 polymer ?
#
loop_
_entity_poly.entity_id
_entity_poly.type
_entity_poly.pdbx_seq_one_letter_code
_entity_poly.pdbx_strand_id
1 'polypeptide(L)'
;SLATETERTLFFDFLPVDLGTIRGFRTRFHLYTVPGQVYYNASRKLILKGVDGVVFVADSQIDRMEANLEAMQNLYDNMAQHGYDLTTMPFVIQYNKRDLPNAAAVADLDAALNPGWAVTDPARQKPTPDPNRPGEYLVREVDGTWVERVPTYEAVAVKGDGVFDTLKAVSKQVLKTLG
;
A
#
# COMPACT_ATOMS: atom_id res chain seq x y z
N SER A 1 28.32 2.56 5.25
CA SER A 1 28.77 1.24 5.73
C SER A 1 27.63 0.25 5.74
N LEU A 2 27.94 -1.04 5.67
CA LEU A 2 26.94 -2.10 5.74
C LEU A 2 26.13 -2.04 7.04
N ALA A 3 26.77 -1.67 8.15
CA ALA A 3 26.11 -1.49 9.43
C ALA A 3 25.06 -0.38 9.35
N THR A 4 25.37 0.72 8.67
CA THR A 4 24.44 1.84 8.51
C THR A 4 23.22 1.46 7.66
N GLU A 5 23.41 0.70 6.60
CA GLU A 5 22.31 0.22 5.79
C GLU A 5 21.43 -0.77 6.55
N THR A 6 22.05 -1.68 7.30
CA THR A 6 21.35 -2.62 8.16
C THR A 6 20.57 -1.88 9.25
N GLU A 7 21.18 -0.87 9.86
CA GLU A 7 20.51 -0.04 10.86
C GLU A 7 19.33 0.72 10.30
N ARG A 8 19.41 1.22 9.06
CA ARG A 8 18.27 1.89 8.40
C ARG A 8 17.07 0.96 8.22
N THR A 9 17.30 -0.31 8.00
CA THR A 9 16.20 -1.28 7.88
C THR A 9 15.65 -1.72 9.23
N LEU A 10 16.38 -1.47 10.33
CA LEU A 10 15.96 -1.79 11.69
C LEU A 10 15.08 -0.71 12.32
N PHE A 11 15.29 0.55 11.96
CA PHE A 11 14.58 1.67 12.54
C PHE A 11 13.50 2.18 11.60
N PHE A 12 12.35 2.53 12.16
CA PHE A 12 11.33 3.22 11.41
C PHE A 12 11.64 4.72 11.39
N ASP A 13 11.31 5.36 10.28
CA ASP A 13 11.37 6.80 10.17
C ASP A 13 9.97 7.38 10.45
N PHE A 14 9.95 8.49 11.17
CA PHE A 14 8.74 9.25 11.41
C PHE A 14 8.86 10.58 10.68
N LEU A 15 7.86 10.91 9.88
CA LEU A 15 7.81 12.16 9.14
C LEU A 15 6.41 12.77 9.24
N PRO A 16 6.27 13.94 9.86
CA PRO A 16 5.01 14.67 9.80
C PRO A 16 4.85 15.30 8.41
N VAL A 17 3.72 15.06 7.77
CA VAL A 17 3.40 15.61 6.45
C VAL A 17 2.18 16.51 6.59
N ASP A 18 2.36 17.79 6.27
CA ASP A 18 1.27 18.76 6.26
C ASP A 18 0.66 18.79 4.85
N LEU A 19 -0.58 18.37 4.75
CA LEU A 19 -1.33 18.35 3.49
C LEU A 19 -2.21 19.60 3.31
N GLY A 20 -2.04 20.60 4.17
CA GLY A 20 -2.82 21.81 4.14
C GLY A 20 -4.23 21.64 4.71
N THR A 21 -5.14 22.46 4.23
CA THR A 21 -6.53 22.44 4.69
C THR A 21 -7.37 21.56 3.78
N ILE A 22 -7.97 20.53 4.35
CA ILE A 22 -8.88 19.62 3.64
C ILE A 22 -10.23 19.67 4.35
N ARG A 23 -11.30 19.97 3.60
CA ARG A 23 -12.68 20.11 4.13
C ARG A 23 -12.77 21.08 5.30
N GLY A 24 -12.02 22.17 5.26
CA GLY A 24 -12.01 23.20 6.31
C GLY A 24 -11.15 22.86 7.52
N PHE A 25 -10.52 21.70 7.56
CA PHE A 25 -9.62 21.27 8.64
C PHE A 25 -8.18 21.25 8.18
N ARG A 26 -7.29 21.79 9.01
CA ARG A 26 -5.86 21.64 8.78
C ARG A 26 -5.48 20.19 9.05
N THR A 27 -4.92 19.51 8.04
CA THR A 27 -4.67 18.08 8.07
C THR A 27 -3.19 17.80 8.12
N ARG A 28 -2.76 17.04 9.11
CA ARG A 28 -1.39 16.58 9.26
C ARG A 28 -1.39 15.06 9.37
N PHE A 29 -0.60 14.41 8.52
CA PHE A 29 -0.39 12.98 8.57
C PHE A 29 0.97 12.67 9.17
N HIS A 30 1.02 11.59 9.93
CA HIS A 30 2.26 11.04 10.45
C HIS A 30 2.62 9.79 9.65
N LEU A 31 3.74 9.87 8.94
CA LEU A 31 4.26 8.76 8.15
C LEU A 31 5.27 7.98 8.96
N TYR A 32 5.04 6.67 9.04
CA TYR A 32 6.00 5.75 9.64
C TYR A 32 6.45 4.76 8.58
N THR A 33 7.75 4.51 8.50
CA THR A 33 8.29 3.45 7.66
C THR A 33 8.51 2.19 8.48
N VAL A 34 8.17 1.06 7.91
CA VAL A 34 8.32 -0.23 8.55
C VAL A 34 9.17 -1.11 7.64
N PRO A 35 10.30 -1.65 8.13
CA PRO A 35 11.14 -2.53 7.33
C PRO A 35 10.39 -3.74 6.83
N GLY A 36 10.66 -4.14 5.57
CA GLY A 36 10.04 -5.30 4.94
C GLY A 36 10.54 -6.65 5.44
N GLN A 37 11.55 -6.69 6.29
CA GLN A 37 12.19 -7.91 6.73
C GLN A 37 11.46 -8.58 7.89
N VAL A 38 11.32 -9.91 7.79
CA VAL A 38 10.47 -10.73 8.67
C VAL A 38 10.95 -10.76 10.12
N TYR A 39 12.25 -10.73 10.37
CA TYR A 39 12.80 -10.88 11.73
C TYR A 39 12.71 -9.62 12.61
N TYR A 40 12.08 -8.57 12.10
CA TYR A 40 11.86 -7.34 12.90
C TYR A 40 10.39 -7.16 13.28
N ASN A 41 9.68 -8.25 13.47
CA ASN A 41 8.25 -8.25 13.79
C ASN A 41 7.90 -7.42 15.04
N ALA A 42 8.77 -7.41 16.06
CA ALA A 42 8.53 -6.65 17.28
C ALA A 42 8.41 -5.15 17.01
N SER A 43 9.30 -4.59 16.19
CA SER A 43 9.25 -3.18 15.80
C SER A 43 8.01 -2.85 14.98
N ARG A 44 7.62 -3.74 14.08
CA ARG A 44 6.40 -3.59 13.29
C ARG A 44 5.16 -3.55 14.17
N LYS A 45 5.09 -4.42 15.18
CA LYS A 45 3.96 -4.47 16.11
C LYS A 45 3.74 -3.13 16.82
N LEU A 46 4.81 -2.46 17.23
CA LEU A 46 4.71 -1.15 17.89
C LEU A 46 4.20 -0.06 16.93
N ILE A 47 4.66 -0.09 15.68
CA ILE A 47 4.32 0.91 14.68
C ILE A 47 2.87 0.75 14.21
N LEU A 48 2.41 -0.49 14.03
CA LEU A 48 1.08 -0.77 13.52
C LEU A 48 -0.05 -0.44 14.49
N LYS A 49 0.27 -0.28 15.77
CA LYS A 49 -0.73 0.09 16.76
C LYS A 49 -1.25 1.51 16.49
N GLY A 50 -2.55 1.63 16.24
CA GLY A 50 -3.18 2.92 15.97
C GLY A 50 -3.01 3.45 14.55
N VAL A 51 -2.59 2.60 13.60
CA VAL A 51 -2.45 2.99 12.21
C VAL A 51 -3.81 3.22 11.56
N ASP A 52 -3.93 4.29 10.77
CA ASP A 52 -5.18 4.66 10.08
C ASP A 52 -5.20 4.24 8.62
N GLY A 53 -4.04 3.99 8.02
CA GLY A 53 -3.92 3.57 6.64
C GLY A 53 -2.55 2.97 6.36
N VAL A 54 -2.44 2.21 5.30
CA VAL A 54 -1.23 1.47 4.94
C VAL A 54 -0.88 1.71 3.49
N VAL A 55 0.41 1.92 3.24
CA VAL A 55 0.99 1.88 1.90
C VAL A 55 1.98 0.72 1.86
N PHE A 56 1.76 -0.22 0.96
CA PHE A 56 2.73 -1.27 0.69
C PHE A 56 3.61 -0.83 -0.48
N VAL A 57 4.91 -0.73 -0.27
CA VAL A 57 5.85 -0.36 -1.32
C VAL A 57 6.55 -1.62 -1.82
N ALA A 58 6.29 -1.98 -3.07
CA ALA A 58 6.94 -3.10 -3.73
C ALA A 58 8.13 -2.62 -4.55
N ASP A 59 9.16 -3.43 -4.61
CA ASP A 59 10.28 -3.28 -5.52
C ASP A 59 9.88 -3.93 -6.85
N SER A 60 9.80 -3.16 -7.93
CA SER A 60 9.32 -3.66 -9.24
C SER A 60 10.26 -4.65 -9.92
N GLN A 61 11.49 -4.80 -9.46
CA GLN A 61 12.46 -5.69 -10.09
C GLN A 61 11.98 -7.15 -10.08
N ILE A 62 12.14 -7.83 -11.21
CA ILE A 62 11.69 -9.22 -11.37
C ILE A 62 12.29 -10.15 -10.31
N ASP A 63 13.58 -9.97 -10.03
CA ASP A 63 14.29 -10.77 -9.04
C ASP A 63 13.92 -10.46 -7.58
N ARG A 64 13.09 -9.45 -7.35
CA ARG A 64 12.58 -9.08 -6.01
C ARG A 64 11.16 -9.56 -5.75
N MET A 65 10.54 -10.25 -6.69
CA MET A 65 9.14 -10.67 -6.56
C MET A 65 8.91 -11.57 -5.34
N GLU A 66 9.81 -12.52 -5.10
CA GLU A 66 9.70 -13.41 -3.95
C GLU A 66 9.78 -12.64 -2.62
N ALA A 67 10.69 -11.67 -2.52
CA ALA A 67 10.80 -10.81 -1.35
C ALA A 67 9.55 -9.94 -1.16
N ASN A 68 8.95 -9.46 -2.24
CA ASN A 68 7.70 -8.71 -2.20
C ASN A 68 6.55 -9.58 -1.66
N LEU A 69 6.44 -10.80 -2.15
CA LEU A 69 5.41 -11.75 -1.70
C LEU A 69 5.53 -12.06 -0.21
N GLU A 70 6.74 -12.30 0.25
CA GLU A 70 7.02 -12.54 1.66
C GLU A 70 6.67 -11.33 2.52
N ALA A 71 7.05 -10.13 2.08
CA ALA A 71 6.73 -8.89 2.79
C ALA A 71 5.21 -8.63 2.82
N MET A 72 4.49 -8.91 1.75
CA MET A 72 3.04 -8.75 1.69
C MET A 72 2.35 -9.72 2.64
N GLN A 73 2.75 -11.00 2.66
CA GLN A 73 2.21 -11.98 3.59
C GLN A 73 2.45 -11.56 5.04
N ASN A 74 3.65 -11.04 5.30
CA ASN A 74 4.01 -10.54 6.61
C ASN A 74 3.12 -9.37 7.05
N LEU A 75 2.80 -8.47 6.11
CA LEU A 75 1.88 -7.37 6.36
C LEU A 75 0.50 -7.90 6.76
N TYR A 76 -0.05 -8.83 6.00
CA TYR A 76 -1.37 -9.42 6.31
C TYR A 76 -1.37 -10.07 7.69
N ASP A 77 -0.34 -10.86 8.01
CA ASP A 77 -0.24 -11.56 9.29
C ASP A 77 -0.15 -10.58 10.46
N ASN A 78 0.69 -9.56 10.33
CA ASN A 78 0.85 -8.54 11.38
C ASN A 78 -0.42 -7.71 11.58
N MET A 79 -1.09 -7.32 10.51
CA MET A 79 -2.35 -6.58 10.61
C MET A 79 -3.43 -7.41 11.30
N ALA A 80 -3.55 -8.68 10.93
CA ALA A 80 -4.50 -9.59 11.54
C ALA A 80 -4.24 -9.77 13.05
N GLN A 81 -2.96 -9.88 13.45
CA GLN A 81 -2.58 -9.97 14.87
C GLN A 81 -2.99 -8.75 15.68
N HIS A 82 -3.07 -7.58 15.05
CA HIS A 82 -3.49 -6.34 15.70
C HIS A 82 -4.99 -6.08 15.58
N GLY A 83 -5.74 -7.01 15.02
CA GLY A 83 -7.19 -6.88 14.85
C GLY A 83 -7.58 -5.97 13.68
N TYR A 84 -6.67 -5.68 12.77
CA TYR A 84 -6.97 -4.91 11.56
C TYR A 84 -7.31 -5.81 10.39
N ASP A 85 -8.23 -5.33 9.55
CA ASP A 85 -8.61 -5.99 8.30
C ASP A 85 -8.28 -5.06 7.13
N LEU A 86 -7.28 -5.44 6.33
CA LEU A 86 -6.85 -4.65 5.17
C LEU A 86 -7.93 -4.52 4.10
N THR A 87 -8.92 -5.41 4.09
CA THR A 87 -10.03 -5.32 3.12
C THR A 87 -11.01 -4.21 3.45
N THR A 88 -11.00 -3.69 4.67
CA THR A 88 -11.93 -2.67 5.15
C THR A 88 -11.28 -1.36 5.55
N MET A 89 -9.96 -1.27 5.49
CA MET A 89 -9.23 -0.07 5.90
C MET A 89 -8.53 0.59 4.71
N PRO A 90 -8.12 1.87 4.83
CA PRO A 90 -7.34 2.54 3.80
C PRO A 90 -6.06 1.78 3.48
N PHE A 91 -5.91 1.40 2.21
CA PHE A 91 -4.78 0.61 1.75
C PHE A 91 -4.52 0.89 0.28
N VAL A 92 -3.26 1.19 -0.04
CA VAL A 92 -2.80 1.35 -1.43
C VAL A 92 -1.46 0.63 -1.59
N ILE A 93 -1.14 0.27 -2.83
CA ILE A 93 0.13 -0.36 -3.19
C ILE A 93 0.90 0.61 -4.11
N GLN A 94 2.18 0.77 -3.84
CA GLN A 94 3.08 1.51 -4.71
C GLN A 94 4.08 0.54 -5.33
N TYR A 95 4.14 0.54 -6.66
CA TYR A 95 5.17 -0.19 -7.42
C TYR A 95 6.33 0.77 -7.68
N ASN A 96 7.37 0.67 -6.86
CA ASN A 96 8.55 1.54 -6.94
C ASN A 96 9.59 0.98 -7.90
N LYS A 97 10.56 1.81 -8.26
CA LYS A 97 11.68 1.48 -9.16
C LYS A 97 11.23 1.12 -10.58
N ARG A 98 10.19 1.85 -11.07
CA ARG A 98 9.67 1.61 -12.42
C ARG A 98 10.66 1.97 -13.54
N ASP A 99 11.69 2.75 -13.22
CA ASP A 99 12.74 3.19 -14.16
C ASP A 99 13.82 2.13 -14.41
N LEU A 100 13.89 1.11 -13.59
CA LEU A 100 14.92 0.09 -13.74
C LEU A 100 14.61 -0.85 -14.92
N PRO A 101 15.65 -1.30 -15.64
CA PRO A 101 15.46 -2.10 -16.86
C PRO A 101 14.85 -3.48 -16.60
N ASN A 102 14.99 -4.00 -15.39
CA ASN A 102 14.42 -5.28 -14.98
C ASN A 102 13.10 -5.15 -14.22
N ALA A 103 12.44 -3.98 -14.31
CA ALA A 103 11.13 -3.80 -13.71
C ALA A 103 10.10 -4.73 -14.37
N ALA A 104 9.36 -5.48 -13.55
CA ALA A 104 8.30 -6.34 -14.03
C ALA A 104 7.15 -5.52 -14.64
N ALA A 105 6.39 -6.11 -15.54
CA ALA A 105 5.17 -5.49 -16.03
C ALA A 105 4.17 -5.31 -14.88
N VAL A 106 3.42 -4.21 -14.91
CA VAL A 106 2.42 -3.93 -13.87
C VAL A 106 1.40 -5.07 -13.77
N ALA A 107 1.02 -5.67 -14.90
CA ALA A 107 0.10 -6.81 -14.89
C ALA A 107 0.65 -8.01 -14.10
N ASP A 108 1.94 -8.27 -14.17
CA ASP A 108 2.59 -9.36 -13.43
C ASP A 108 2.68 -9.04 -11.94
N LEU A 109 2.97 -7.78 -11.60
CA LEU A 109 2.96 -7.31 -10.22
C LEU A 109 1.55 -7.42 -9.62
N ASP A 110 0.54 -7.03 -10.36
CA ASP A 110 -0.85 -7.15 -9.92
C ASP A 110 -1.25 -8.61 -9.69
N ALA A 111 -0.92 -9.48 -10.61
CA ALA A 111 -1.25 -10.90 -10.47
C ALA A 111 -0.62 -11.53 -9.22
N ALA A 112 0.59 -11.12 -8.88
CA ALA A 112 1.31 -11.64 -7.72
C ALA A 112 0.90 -10.97 -6.40
N LEU A 113 0.78 -9.64 -6.39
CA LEU A 113 0.65 -8.86 -5.16
C LEU A 113 -0.75 -8.30 -4.92
N ASN A 114 -1.58 -8.24 -5.95
CA ASN A 114 -2.89 -7.60 -5.90
C ASN A 114 -3.96 -8.44 -6.60
N PRO A 115 -4.11 -9.72 -6.24
CA PRO A 115 -5.11 -10.57 -6.88
C PRO A 115 -6.54 -10.16 -6.55
N GLY A 116 -6.71 -9.37 -5.49
CA GLY A 116 -8.01 -8.96 -5.02
C GLY A 116 -8.63 -9.94 -4.03
N TRP A 117 -9.76 -9.55 -3.51
CA TRP A 117 -10.57 -10.38 -2.61
C TRP A 117 -12.04 -10.27 -2.97
N ALA A 118 -12.81 -11.28 -2.57
CA ALA A 118 -14.23 -11.33 -2.86
C ALA A 118 -14.98 -10.21 -2.12
N VAL A 119 -15.89 -9.56 -2.83
CA VAL A 119 -16.80 -8.57 -2.25
C VAL A 119 -18.11 -9.27 -1.91
N THR A 120 -18.38 -9.40 -0.63
CA THR A 120 -19.56 -10.11 -0.13
C THR A 120 -20.75 -9.20 0.15
N ASP A 121 -20.51 -7.91 0.37
CA ASP A 121 -21.58 -6.93 0.61
C ASP A 121 -22.28 -6.59 -0.71
N PRO A 122 -23.58 -6.90 -0.87
CA PRO A 122 -24.31 -6.61 -2.10
C PRO A 122 -24.31 -5.14 -2.50
N ALA A 123 -24.25 -4.23 -1.53
CA ALA A 123 -24.22 -2.79 -1.79
C ALA A 123 -22.94 -2.35 -2.50
N ARG A 124 -21.86 -3.13 -2.39
CA ARG A 124 -20.57 -2.86 -2.99
C ARG A 124 -20.34 -3.66 -4.28
N GLN A 125 -21.24 -4.56 -4.63
CA GLN A 125 -21.15 -5.38 -5.83
C GLN A 125 -21.60 -4.61 -7.07
N LYS A 126 -20.78 -3.64 -7.47
CA LYS A 126 -21.01 -2.81 -8.66
C LYS A 126 -19.68 -2.44 -9.30
N PRO A 127 -19.63 -2.29 -10.63
CA PRO A 127 -18.41 -1.87 -11.29
C PRO A 127 -17.94 -0.52 -10.72
N THR A 128 -16.72 -0.49 -10.21
CA THR A 128 -16.11 0.73 -9.66
C THR A 128 -14.85 1.03 -10.45
N PRO A 129 -14.83 2.12 -11.23
CA PRO A 129 -13.66 2.46 -12.03
C PRO A 129 -12.42 2.70 -11.17
N ASP A 130 -11.27 2.33 -11.70
CA ASP A 130 -9.98 2.65 -11.10
C ASP A 130 -9.64 4.11 -11.44
N PRO A 131 -9.52 5.01 -10.45
CA PRO A 131 -9.23 6.41 -10.73
C PRO A 131 -7.85 6.64 -11.30
N ASN A 132 -6.93 5.68 -11.16
CA ASN A 132 -5.54 5.78 -11.58
C ASN A 132 -5.26 5.05 -12.90
N ARG A 133 -6.16 4.18 -13.35
CA ARG A 133 -5.97 3.38 -14.58
C ARG A 133 -7.21 3.45 -15.46
N PRO A 134 -7.24 4.38 -16.41
CA PRO A 134 -8.38 4.54 -17.31
C PRO A 134 -8.76 3.22 -17.99
N GLY A 135 -10.05 2.89 -17.99
CA GLY A 135 -10.55 1.66 -18.58
C GLY A 135 -10.48 0.43 -17.71
N GLU A 136 -9.87 0.54 -16.52
CA GLU A 136 -9.81 -0.56 -15.54
C GLU A 136 -10.74 -0.31 -14.36
N TYR A 137 -11.00 -1.36 -13.58
CA TYR A 137 -11.91 -1.31 -12.44
C TYR A 137 -11.26 -1.84 -11.17
N LEU A 138 -11.54 -1.17 -10.05
CA LEU A 138 -11.18 -1.66 -8.72
C LEU A 138 -12.12 -2.78 -8.28
N VAL A 139 -13.42 -2.61 -8.53
CA VAL A 139 -14.42 -3.64 -8.24
C VAL A 139 -15.02 -4.09 -9.57
N ARG A 140 -14.99 -5.38 -9.82
CA ARG A 140 -15.52 -5.97 -11.04
C ARG A 140 -16.05 -7.39 -10.79
N GLU A 141 -16.89 -7.84 -11.67
CA GLU A 141 -17.36 -9.23 -11.66
C GLU A 141 -16.41 -10.09 -12.49
N VAL A 142 -15.96 -11.19 -11.93
CA VAL A 142 -15.11 -12.19 -12.58
C VAL A 142 -15.72 -13.56 -12.34
N ASP A 143 -16.20 -14.22 -13.40
CA ASP A 143 -16.80 -15.54 -13.34
C ASP A 143 -17.89 -15.66 -12.25
N GLY A 144 -18.77 -14.67 -12.18
CA GLY A 144 -19.86 -14.65 -11.22
C GLY A 144 -19.49 -14.19 -9.81
N THR A 145 -18.22 -13.86 -9.57
CA THR A 145 -17.74 -13.38 -8.28
C THR A 145 -17.33 -11.91 -8.39
N TRP A 146 -17.80 -11.09 -7.47
CA TRP A 146 -17.35 -9.71 -7.37
C TRP A 146 -16.01 -9.65 -6.63
N VAL A 147 -15.02 -9.03 -7.26
CA VAL A 147 -13.64 -8.96 -6.77
C VAL A 147 -13.22 -7.50 -6.66
N GLU A 148 -12.58 -7.16 -5.55
CA GLU A 148 -12.00 -5.84 -5.34
C GLU A 148 -10.48 -5.92 -5.30
N ARG A 149 -9.83 -5.03 -6.03
CA ARG A 149 -8.38 -4.85 -6.00
C ARG A 149 -8.01 -3.61 -5.21
N VAL A 150 -6.78 -3.56 -4.73
CA VAL A 150 -6.21 -2.38 -4.08
C VAL A 150 -5.77 -1.38 -5.15
N PRO A 151 -6.01 -0.07 -4.99
CA PRO A 151 -5.45 0.93 -5.89
C PRO A 151 -3.92 0.87 -5.90
N THR A 152 -3.33 0.94 -7.09
CA THR A 152 -1.87 0.88 -7.26
C THR A 152 -1.35 2.14 -7.93
N TYR A 153 -0.12 2.50 -7.57
CA TYR A 153 0.57 3.67 -8.10
C TYR A 153 1.98 3.28 -8.52
N GLU A 154 2.38 3.70 -9.71
CA GLU A 154 3.75 3.51 -10.18
C GLU A 154 4.61 4.65 -9.66
N ALA A 155 5.84 4.33 -9.27
CA ALA A 155 6.73 5.31 -8.68
C ALA A 155 8.19 5.12 -9.05
N VAL A 156 8.92 6.22 -9.03
CA VAL A 156 10.37 6.28 -9.02
C VAL A 156 10.75 7.17 -7.84
N ALA A 157 10.79 6.58 -6.65
CA ALA A 157 10.89 7.32 -5.40
C ALA A 157 12.14 8.21 -5.31
N VAL A 158 13.27 7.76 -5.85
CA VAL A 158 14.51 8.55 -5.87
C VAL A 158 14.37 9.85 -6.66
N LYS A 159 13.40 9.94 -7.57
CA LYS A 159 13.08 11.15 -8.33
C LYS A 159 11.85 11.87 -7.80
N GLY A 160 11.17 11.30 -6.82
CA GLY A 160 9.90 11.80 -6.30
C GLY A 160 8.67 11.44 -7.13
N ASP A 161 8.84 10.79 -8.28
CA ASP A 161 7.74 10.45 -9.17
C ASP A 161 6.79 9.44 -8.51
N GLY A 162 5.50 9.73 -8.52
CA GLY A 162 4.45 8.85 -7.99
C GLY A 162 4.32 8.82 -6.47
N VAL A 163 5.27 9.35 -5.72
CA VAL A 163 5.26 9.33 -4.25
C VAL A 163 4.12 10.17 -3.70
N PHE A 164 4.01 11.40 -4.17
CA PHE A 164 2.95 12.31 -3.71
C PHE A 164 1.56 11.77 -4.07
N ASP A 165 1.40 11.23 -5.28
CA ASP A 165 0.12 10.65 -5.71
C ASP A 165 -0.31 9.48 -4.81
N THR A 166 0.65 8.63 -4.43
CA THR A 166 0.42 7.52 -3.49
C THR A 166 -0.06 8.03 -2.13
N LEU A 167 0.65 9.01 -1.57
CA LEU A 167 0.30 9.59 -0.26
C LEU A 167 -1.06 10.29 -0.31
N LYS A 168 -1.33 11.02 -1.38
CA LYS A 168 -2.60 11.68 -1.59
C LYS A 168 -3.75 10.68 -1.63
N ALA A 169 -3.55 9.56 -2.32
CA ALA A 169 -4.58 8.52 -2.44
C ALA A 169 -4.92 7.88 -1.10
N VAL A 170 -3.93 7.44 -0.33
CA VAL A 170 -4.18 6.82 0.98
C VAL A 170 -4.75 7.85 1.95
N SER A 171 -4.30 9.10 1.89
CA SER A 171 -4.80 10.18 2.71
C SER A 171 -6.28 10.45 2.47
N LYS A 172 -6.70 10.45 1.21
CA LYS A 172 -8.12 10.60 0.85
C LYS A 172 -8.97 9.46 1.41
N GLN A 173 -8.47 8.24 1.36
CA GLN A 173 -9.16 7.09 1.94
C GLN A 173 -9.30 7.24 3.46
N VAL A 174 -8.23 7.65 4.15
CA VAL A 174 -8.27 7.89 5.60
C VAL A 174 -9.31 8.96 5.96
N LEU A 175 -9.32 10.06 5.22
CA LEU A 175 -10.27 11.15 5.47
C LEU A 175 -11.72 10.73 5.30
N LYS A 176 -12.01 9.82 4.37
CA LYS A 176 -13.35 9.26 4.19
C LYS A 176 -13.80 8.45 5.41
N THR A 177 -12.89 7.82 6.13
CA THR A 177 -13.23 7.06 7.34
C THR A 177 -13.52 7.98 8.53
N LEU A 178 -13.00 9.19 8.53
CA LEU A 178 -13.20 10.17 9.61
C LEU A 178 -14.45 11.02 9.43
N GLY A 179 -15.00 11.01 8.25
CA GLY A 179 -16.21 11.77 7.92
C GLY A 179 -17.41 10.89 7.80
#